data_85ac89a30d5423fb487113807660368a
#
_entry.id   85ac89a30d5423fb487113807660368a
#
_cell.length_a   1.000
_cell.length_b   1.000
_cell.length_c   1.000
_cell.angle_alpha   90.00
_cell.angle_beta   90.00
_cell.angle_gamma   90.00
#
_symmetry.space_group_name_H-M   'P 1'
#
loop_
_entity.id
_entity.type
_entity.pdbx_description
1 polymer ?
#
loop_
_entity_poly.entity_id
_entity_poly.type
_entity_poly.pdbx_seq_one_letter_code
_entity_poly.pdbx_strand_id
1 'polypeptide(L)'
;MRPSTITGLSLLIALVGASGAVAADAKRTQAPPAEPTAVIAPTSSFVSELRFGLSAEDPWGPEGRNTSANLTGEILFAKPFTASDLFTSYFVPRPHVGGSVNFQGYTNFAYAGLTWTVDITPSFFVEGSLGGAVHNGDRNHFYTPPDRSALGCSPLFRESGSVGVRLAANWSLMATVEHLSNGGSCADNRGLTNIGARVGYSF
;
A
#
# COMPACT_ATOMS: atom_id res chain seq x y z
N MET A 1 -24.57 -57.46 10.71
CA MET A 1 -25.31 -57.67 11.96
C MET A 1 -25.69 -56.33 12.56
N ARG A 2 -26.97 -56.12 12.61
CA ARG A 2 -27.85 -55.23 13.42
C ARG A 2 -27.59 -53.69 13.49
N PRO A 3 -28.72 -52.97 13.46
CA PRO A 3 -28.82 -51.54 13.21
C PRO A 3 -29.10 -50.77 14.52
N SER A 4 -28.98 -49.43 14.48
CA SER A 4 -29.37 -48.57 15.58
C SER A 4 -30.10 -47.33 15.11
N THR A 5 -31.24 -47.35 15.43
CA THR A 5 -32.32 -46.46 15.92
C THR A 5 -32.12 -44.95 15.83
N ILE A 6 -33.08 -44.38 15.12
CA ILE A 6 -33.45 -42.99 15.03
C ILE A 6 -34.35 -42.68 16.25
N THR A 7 -34.05 -41.57 16.96
CA THR A 7 -34.99 -41.03 17.97
C THR A 7 -35.39 -39.61 17.55
N GLY A 8 -36.69 -39.44 17.44
CA GLY A 8 -37.34 -38.22 16.97
C GLY A 8 -37.35 -37.10 18.00
N LEU A 9 -37.40 -35.87 17.48
CA LEU A 9 -37.56 -34.64 18.24
C LEU A 9 -38.96 -34.09 18.03
N SER A 10 -39.75 -34.09 19.12
CA SER A 10 -41.12 -33.61 19.15
C SER A 10 -41.20 -32.09 19.16
N LEU A 11 -42.02 -31.56 18.27
CA LEU A 11 -42.35 -30.13 18.13
C LEU A 11 -43.47 -29.79 19.13
N LEU A 12 -43.17 -28.91 20.10
CA LEU A 12 -44.20 -28.33 21.01
C LEU A 12 -44.66 -26.97 20.42
N ILE A 13 -45.91 -26.90 20.02
CA ILE A 13 -46.61 -25.67 19.64
C ILE A 13 -47.28 -25.12 20.88
N ALA A 14 -46.87 -23.93 21.35
CA ALA A 14 -47.53 -23.17 22.39
C ALA A 14 -48.43 -22.11 21.77
N LEU A 15 -49.76 -22.24 21.92
CA LEU A 15 -50.72 -21.19 21.67
C LEU A 15 -50.64 -20.16 22.81
N VAL A 16 -50.41 -18.89 22.49
CA VAL A 16 -50.57 -17.78 23.44
C VAL A 16 -51.74 -16.91 23.00
N GLY A 17 -52.68 -16.76 23.92
CA GLY A 17 -53.94 -16.05 23.73
C GLY A 17 -53.78 -14.53 23.57
N ALA A 18 -54.67 -13.96 22.80
CA ALA A 18 -54.83 -12.53 22.59
C ALA A 18 -55.46 -11.85 23.81
N SER A 19 -54.72 -10.99 24.48
CA SER A 19 -55.24 -10.01 25.44
C SER A 19 -55.35 -8.65 24.76
N GLY A 20 -56.54 -8.14 24.61
CA GLY A 20 -56.81 -6.81 24.09
C GLY A 20 -56.21 -5.72 24.98
N ALA A 21 -55.34 -4.93 24.47
CA ALA A 21 -54.86 -3.71 25.13
C ALA A 21 -55.65 -2.49 24.58
N VAL A 22 -56.29 -1.77 25.48
CA VAL A 22 -56.99 -0.51 25.25
C VAL A 22 -55.95 0.54 24.81
N ALA A 23 -56.14 1.12 23.66
CA ALA A 23 -55.31 2.20 23.16
C ALA A 23 -55.52 3.46 24.01
N ALA A 24 -54.52 3.82 24.80
CA ALA A 24 -54.43 5.15 25.40
C ALA A 24 -53.82 6.08 24.32
N ASP A 25 -54.58 7.10 23.97
CA ASP A 25 -54.22 8.13 23.00
C ASP A 25 -53.10 9.02 23.59
N ALA A 26 -51.86 8.56 23.51
CA ALA A 26 -50.69 9.36 23.88
C ALA A 26 -50.38 10.30 22.73
N LYS A 27 -50.72 11.57 22.92
CA LYS A 27 -50.31 12.69 22.08
C LYS A 27 -48.79 12.64 21.88
N ARG A 28 -48.36 12.06 20.77
CA ARG A 28 -46.95 12.04 20.37
C ARG A 28 -46.49 13.49 20.13
N THR A 29 -45.82 14.05 21.11
CA THR A 29 -45.06 15.28 20.89
C THR A 29 -43.94 14.91 19.91
N GLN A 30 -44.13 15.32 18.66
CA GLN A 30 -43.17 15.11 17.62
C GLN A 30 -41.90 15.91 18.01
N ALA A 31 -40.81 15.24 18.31
CA ALA A 31 -39.52 15.90 18.51
C ALA A 31 -39.18 16.69 17.25
N PRO A 32 -38.64 17.90 17.38
CA PRO A 32 -38.24 18.68 16.22
C PRO A 32 -37.29 17.84 15.35
N PRO A 33 -37.36 17.98 14.01
CA PRO A 33 -36.47 17.27 13.12
C PRO A 33 -35.04 17.55 13.58
N ALA A 34 -34.25 16.50 13.77
CA ALA A 34 -32.81 16.66 14.02
C ALA A 34 -32.23 17.47 12.88
N GLU A 35 -31.59 18.58 13.20
CA GLU A 35 -30.84 19.35 12.22
C GLU A 35 -29.83 18.40 11.55
N PRO A 36 -29.69 18.45 10.20
CA PRO A 36 -28.70 17.62 9.52
C PRO A 36 -27.35 17.98 10.09
N THR A 37 -26.76 17.06 10.86
CA THR A 37 -25.36 17.18 11.27
C THR A 37 -24.56 17.30 9.99
N ALA A 38 -23.96 18.46 9.77
CA ALA A 38 -23.10 18.68 8.62
C ALA A 38 -21.99 17.61 8.69
N VAL A 39 -22.07 16.63 7.81
CA VAL A 39 -20.96 15.68 7.59
C VAL A 39 -19.86 16.54 7.02
N ILE A 40 -18.90 16.95 7.86
CA ILE A 40 -17.67 17.57 7.41
C ILE A 40 -17.01 16.49 6.55
N ALA A 41 -17.12 16.65 5.23
CA ALA A 41 -16.37 15.83 4.29
C ALA A 41 -14.89 15.97 4.68
N PRO A 42 -14.15 14.84 4.86
CA PRO A 42 -12.74 14.95 5.17
C PRO A 42 -12.08 15.78 4.08
N THR A 43 -11.43 16.88 4.47
CA THR A 43 -10.62 17.68 3.56
C THR A 43 -9.54 16.73 3.03
N SER A 44 -9.66 16.33 1.76
CA SER A 44 -8.65 15.49 1.13
C SER A 44 -7.35 16.28 1.11
N SER A 45 -6.42 15.90 1.97
CA SER A 45 -5.07 16.48 1.95
C SER A 45 -4.45 16.21 0.57
N PHE A 46 -3.80 17.21 -0.03
CA PHE A 46 -3.05 17.03 -1.27
C PHE A 46 -1.98 15.95 -1.13
N VAL A 47 -1.31 15.89 0.02
CA VAL A 47 -0.42 14.79 0.43
C VAL A 47 -1.28 13.75 1.16
N SER A 48 -1.33 12.54 0.63
CA SER A 48 -2.11 11.45 1.21
C SER A 48 -1.34 10.59 2.20
N GLU A 49 0.00 10.46 2.00
CA GLU A 49 0.82 9.58 2.83
C GLU A 49 2.30 9.98 2.76
N LEU A 50 2.99 9.87 3.89
CA LEU A 50 4.46 9.94 3.98
C LEU A 50 5.00 8.58 4.35
N ARG A 51 6.12 8.19 3.73
CA ARG A 51 6.77 6.90 3.97
C ARG A 51 8.25 7.08 4.24
N PHE A 52 8.75 6.29 5.19
CA PHE A 52 10.17 6.15 5.48
C PHE A 52 10.51 4.67 5.59
N GLY A 53 11.70 4.29 5.13
CA GLY A 53 12.10 2.90 5.14
C GLY A 53 13.60 2.68 5.13
N LEU A 54 13.96 1.45 5.44
CA LEU A 54 15.30 0.92 5.32
C LEU A 54 15.29 -0.27 4.37
N SER A 55 16.29 -0.36 3.50
CA SER A 55 16.44 -1.49 2.58
C SER A 55 17.89 -1.95 2.50
N ALA A 56 18.08 -3.26 2.31
CA ALA A 56 19.33 -3.81 1.81
C ALA A 56 19.44 -3.45 0.32
N GLU A 57 20.57 -2.88 -0.07
CA GLU A 57 20.86 -2.54 -1.45
C GLU A 57 21.46 -3.73 -2.16
N ASP A 58 20.84 -4.09 -3.29
CA ASP A 58 21.30 -5.11 -4.25
C ASP A 58 21.82 -6.40 -3.57
N PRO A 59 21.06 -7.02 -2.64
CA PRO A 59 21.57 -8.09 -1.78
C PRO A 59 22.12 -9.31 -2.55
N TRP A 60 21.74 -9.45 -3.80
CA TRP A 60 22.23 -10.50 -4.71
C TRP A 60 23.19 -9.98 -5.79
N GLY A 61 23.45 -8.69 -5.83
CA GLY A 61 24.32 -8.04 -6.81
C GLY A 61 25.65 -7.60 -6.22
N PRO A 62 26.45 -6.85 -7.01
CA PRO A 62 27.75 -6.37 -6.57
C PRO A 62 27.71 -5.48 -5.34
N GLU A 63 26.77 -4.53 -5.26
CA GLU A 63 26.69 -3.55 -4.18
C GLU A 63 26.26 -4.18 -2.83
N GLY A 64 25.58 -5.33 -2.86
CA GLY A 64 25.20 -6.07 -1.67
C GLY A 64 26.30 -6.90 -1.01
N ARG A 65 27.41 -7.11 -1.69
CA ARG A 65 28.53 -7.94 -1.18
C ARG A 65 29.12 -7.43 0.13
N ASN A 66 29.08 -6.14 0.36
CA ASN A 66 29.62 -5.46 1.55
C ASN A 66 28.52 -5.04 2.54
N THR A 67 27.36 -5.68 2.50
CA THR A 67 26.21 -5.37 3.38
C THR A 67 25.78 -3.90 3.26
N SER A 68 25.41 -3.50 2.05
CA SER A 68 24.97 -2.13 1.77
C SER A 68 23.50 -1.91 2.17
N ALA A 69 23.21 -0.75 2.72
CA ALA A 69 21.88 -0.38 3.18
C ALA A 69 21.50 1.06 2.80
N ASN A 70 20.21 1.27 2.57
CA ASN A 70 19.63 2.54 2.17
C ASN A 70 18.62 3.05 3.19
N LEU A 71 18.57 4.37 3.32
CA LEU A 71 17.43 5.10 3.88
C LEU A 71 16.56 5.60 2.71
N THR A 72 15.27 5.29 2.75
CA THR A 72 14.31 5.74 1.75
C THR A 72 13.28 6.69 2.35
N GLY A 73 12.86 7.69 1.57
CA GLY A 73 11.75 8.57 1.87
C GLY A 73 10.85 8.73 0.66
N GLU A 74 9.53 8.71 0.86
CA GLU A 74 8.54 8.80 -0.22
C GLU A 74 7.33 9.60 0.22
N ILE A 75 6.81 10.44 -0.67
CA ILE A 75 5.57 11.19 -0.51
C ILE A 75 4.59 10.67 -1.56
N LEU A 76 3.40 10.25 -1.10
CA LEU A 76 2.28 9.94 -1.98
C LEU A 76 1.27 11.07 -1.94
N PHE A 77 0.78 11.41 -3.11
CA PHE A 77 -0.28 12.40 -3.28
C PHE A 77 -1.66 11.73 -3.31
N ALA A 78 -2.70 12.51 -3.13
CA ALA A 78 -4.07 12.03 -3.28
C ALA A 78 -4.32 11.50 -4.70
N LYS A 79 -5.28 10.59 -4.84
CA LYS A 79 -5.73 10.14 -6.16
C LYS A 79 -6.23 11.34 -6.97
N PRO A 80 -5.84 11.48 -8.25
CA PRO A 80 -6.19 12.65 -9.06
C PRO A 80 -7.69 12.75 -9.38
N PHE A 81 -8.42 11.63 -9.30
CA PHE A 81 -9.87 11.60 -9.48
C PHE A 81 -10.52 10.55 -8.57
N THR A 82 -11.77 10.81 -8.22
CA THR A 82 -12.61 9.87 -7.48
C THR A 82 -13.28 8.93 -8.47
N ALA A 83 -13.11 7.63 -8.28
CA ALA A 83 -13.81 6.62 -9.05
C ALA A 83 -15.27 6.45 -8.56
N SER A 84 -16.16 6.03 -9.46
CA SER A 84 -17.58 5.83 -9.17
C SER A 84 -17.86 4.61 -8.27
N ASP A 85 -16.93 3.66 -8.24
CA ASP A 85 -17.05 2.40 -7.49
C ASP A 85 -15.68 1.91 -7.00
N LEU A 86 -15.70 0.95 -6.08
CA LEU A 86 -14.50 0.41 -5.45
C LEU A 86 -13.56 -0.27 -6.46
N PHE A 87 -14.11 -1.04 -7.39
CA PHE A 87 -13.30 -1.75 -8.39
C PHE A 87 -12.53 -0.77 -9.27
N THR A 88 -13.21 0.20 -9.84
CA THR A 88 -12.58 1.26 -10.65
C THR A 88 -11.55 2.06 -9.84
N SER A 89 -11.78 2.25 -8.54
CA SER A 89 -10.85 2.99 -7.68
C SER A 89 -9.48 2.32 -7.55
N TYR A 90 -9.38 1.00 -7.71
CA TYR A 90 -8.08 0.30 -7.70
C TYR A 90 -7.22 0.63 -8.92
N PHE A 91 -7.81 1.02 -10.04
CA PHE A 91 -7.07 1.42 -11.24
C PHE A 91 -6.64 2.89 -11.22
N VAL A 92 -7.17 3.71 -10.30
CA VAL A 92 -6.72 5.10 -10.13
C VAL A 92 -5.50 5.12 -9.22
N PRO A 93 -4.29 5.39 -9.76
CA PRO A 93 -3.08 5.39 -8.96
C PRO A 93 -2.94 6.68 -8.14
N ARG A 94 -2.11 6.60 -7.11
CA ARG A 94 -1.58 7.76 -6.39
C ARG A 94 -0.25 8.18 -7.01
N PRO A 95 -0.05 9.42 -7.45
CA PRO A 95 1.27 9.92 -7.79
C PRO A 95 2.20 9.87 -6.58
N HIS A 96 3.48 9.61 -6.81
CA HIS A 96 4.48 9.66 -5.76
C HIS A 96 5.79 10.30 -6.23
N VAL A 97 6.55 10.81 -5.28
CA VAL A 97 7.95 11.20 -5.42
C VAL A 97 8.73 10.68 -4.23
N GLY A 98 9.98 10.33 -4.44
CA GLY A 98 10.82 9.82 -3.36
C GLY A 98 12.30 9.78 -3.70
N GLY A 99 13.07 9.26 -2.75
CA GLY A 99 14.50 9.09 -2.90
C GLY A 99 15.06 8.05 -1.96
N SER A 100 16.24 7.58 -2.29
CA SER A 100 17.03 6.62 -1.55
C SER A 100 18.44 7.10 -1.41
N VAL A 101 18.97 7.05 -0.19
CA VAL A 101 20.35 7.42 0.13
C VAL A 101 21.06 6.21 0.72
N ASN A 102 22.19 5.85 0.11
CA ASN A 102 23.00 4.72 0.54
C ASN A 102 23.97 5.14 1.66
N PHE A 103 24.03 4.36 2.75
CA PHE A 103 24.89 4.66 3.89
C PHE A 103 26.37 4.40 3.62
N GLN A 104 26.71 3.54 2.66
CA GLN A 104 28.09 3.18 2.31
C GLN A 104 28.63 4.00 1.12
N GLY A 105 27.81 4.95 0.59
CA GLY A 105 28.19 5.79 -0.53
C GLY A 105 28.14 5.10 -1.90
N TYR A 106 27.33 4.05 -2.02
CA TYR A 106 27.00 3.40 -3.30
C TYR A 106 25.96 4.20 -4.09
N THR A 107 24.94 3.55 -4.64
CA THR A 107 24.00 4.21 -5.51
C THR A 107 22.91 4.95 -4.72
N ASN A 108 22.85 6.28 -4.89
CA ASN A 108 21.70 7.08 -4.48
C ASN A 108 20.81 7.35 -5.68
N PHE A 109 19.50 7.48 -5.44
CA PHE A 109 18.57 7.81 -6.51
C PHE A 109 17.36 8.60 -6.00
N ALA A 110 16.80 9.42 -6.90
CA ALA A 110 15.51 10.08 -6.71
C ALA A 110 14.55 9.57 -7.78
N TYR A 111 13.27 9.48 -7.44
CA TYR A 111 12.27 8.90 -8.33
C TYR A 111 10.93 9.58 -8.26
N ALA A 112 10.14 9.39 -9.32
CA ALA A 112 8.74 9.78 -9.38
C ALA A 112 7.96 8.72 -10.17
N GLY A 113 6.68 8.57 -9.85
CA GLY A 113 5.85 7.57 -10.52
C GLY A 113 4.43 7.50 -10.00
N LEU A 114 3.83 6.34 -10.19
CA LEU A 114 2.45 6.02 -9.86
C LEU A 114 2.39 4.75 -9.01
N THR A 115 1.56 4.76 -7.96
CA THR A 115 1.34 3.64 -7.04
C THR A 115 -0.11 3.21 -7.06
N TRP A 116 -0.35 1.93 -7.27
CA TRP A 116 -1.64 1.26 -7.16
C TRP A 116 -1.69 0.46 -5.87
N THR A 117 -2.74 0.66 -5.09
CA THR A 117 -2.97 -0.05 -3.82
C THR A 117 -4.25 -0.85 -3.93
N VAL A 118 -4.20 -2.15 -3.60
CA VAL A 118 -5.34 -3.05 -3.55
C VAL A 118 -5.49 -3.60 -2.14
N ASP A 119 -6.62 -3.33 -1.53
CA ASP A 119 -6.97 -3.84 -0.20
C ASP A 119 -7.45 -5.30 -0.32
N ILE A 120 -6.73 -6.22 0.31
CA ILE A 120 -7.10 -7.63 0.38
C ILE A 120 -8.07 -7.86 1.54
N THR A 121 -7.82 -7.17 2.66
CA THR A 121 -8.70 -7.09 3.82
C THR A 121 -8.65 -5.65 4.38
N PRO A 122 -9.48 -5.28 5.38
CA PRO A 122 -9.36 -3.98 6.02
C PRO A 122 -7.96 -3.69 6.59
N SER A 123 -7.21 -4.72 6.97
CA SER A 123 -5.88 -4.58 7.56
C SER A 123 -4.74 -4.89 6.60
N PHE A 124 -4.94 -5.75 5.59
CA PHE A 124 -3.88 -6.16 4.65
C PHE A 124 -4.10 -5.57 3.27
N PHE A 125 -3.02 -5.11 2.65
CA PHE A 125 -3.03 -4.58 1.29
C PHE A 125 -1.77 -5.01 0.52
N VAL A 126 -1.87 -4.92 -0.79
CA VAL A 126 -0.74 -5.06 -1.71
C VAL A 126 -0.61 -3.81 -2.54
N GLU A 127 0.62 -3.49 -2.94
CA GLU A 127 0.90 -2.36 -3.80
C GLU A 127 1.84 -2.75 -4.93
N GLY A 128 1.59 -2.13 -6.09
CA GLY A 128 2.52 -2.09 -7.20
C GLY A 128 2.81 -0.64 -7.56
N SER A 129 4.05 -0.31 -7.92
CA SER A 129 4.36 1.00 -8.43
C SER A 129 5.29 0.94 -9.65
N LEU A 130 5.12 1.93 -10.54
CA LEU A 130 5.91 2.12 -11.74
C LEU A 130 6.31 3.58 -11.85
N GLY A 131 7.53 3.85 -12.31
CA GLY A 131 8.01 5.20 -12.49
C GLY A 131 9.38 5.28 -13.15
N GLY A 132 9.99 6.44 -12.99
CA GLY A 132 11.35 6.70 -13.43
C GLY A 132 12.22 7.14 -12.26
N ALA A 133 13.52 6.85 -12.35
CA ALA A 133 14.51 7.26 -11.35
C ALA A 133 15.74 7.86 -12.01
N VAL A 134 16.32 8.88 -11.37
CA VAL A 134 17.65 9.41 -11.70
C VAL A 134 18.61 9.01 -10.59
N HIS A 135 19.85 8.64 -10.93
CA HIS A 135 20.82 8.08 -10.00
C HIS A 135 22.23 8.68 -10.20
N ASN A 136 23.07 8.51 -9.17
CA ASN A 136 24.49 8.86 -9.21
C ASN A 136 25.43 7.64 -9.30
N GLY A 137 24.85 6.43 -9.47
CA GLY A 137 25.63 5.19 -9.62
C GLY A 137 26.39 5.12 -10.94
N ASP A 138 27.27 4.12 -11.04
CA ASP A 138 28.15 3.91 -12.19
C ASP A 138 27.36 3.57 -13.47
N ARG A 139 27.88 4.02 -14.62
CA ARG A 139 27.18 3.89 -15.91
C ARG A 139 27.86 2.98 -16.91
N ASN A 140 29.14 2.66 -16.70
CA ASN A 140 29.94 1.92 -17.68
C ASN A 140 30.78 0.87 -16.97
N HIS A 141 30.59 -0.41 -17.32
CA HIS A 141 31.27 -1.53 -16.68
C HIS A 141 32.79 -1.52 -16.78
N PHE A 142 33.36 -0.89 -17.80
CA PHE A 142 34.82 -0.78 -17.95
C PHE A 142 35.46 0.08 -16.85
N TYR A 143 34.70 1.01 -16.27
CA TYR A 143 35.19 1.93 -15.24
C TYR A 143 34.54 1.67 -13.87
N THR A 144 33.60 0.72 -13.78
CA THR A 144 32.89 0.38 -12.57
C THR A 144 33.71 -0.58 -11.70
N PRO A 145 33.95 -0.27 -10.42
CA PRO A 145 34.61 -1.20 -9.50
C PRO A 145 33.80 -2.52 -9.36
N PRO A 146 34.47 -3.63 -9.00
CA PRO A 146 33.84 -4.97 -8.93
C PRO A 146 32.71 -5.09 -7.90
N ASP A 147 32.66 -4.19 -6.92
CA ASP A 147 31.65 -4.11 -5.87
C ASP A 147 30.53 -3.11 -6.18
N ARG A 148 30.45 -2.59 -7.42
CA ARG A 148 29.41 -1.67 -7.86
C ARG A 148 28.66 -2.20 -9.06
N SER A 149 27.46 -1.69 -9.26
CA SER A 149 26.61 -2.01 -10.40
C SER A 149 26.71 -0.97 -11.50
N ALA A 150 27.09 -1.41 -12.72
CA ALA A 150 27.04 -0.56 -13.91
C ALA A 150 25.61 -0.44 -14.40
N LEU A 151 24.91 0.62 -14.03
CA LEU A 151 23.50 0.81 -14.29
C LEU A 151 23.19 1.34 -15.71
N GLY A 152 24.21 1.80 -16.42
CA GLY A 152 24.07 2.36 -17.76
C GLY A 152 23.63 3.81 -17.73
N CYS A 153 22.58 4.14 -18.47
CA CYS A 153 22.10 5.52 -18.56
C CYS A 153 21.19 5.92 -17.39
N SER A 154 20.91 7.21 -17.31
CA SER A 154 19.91 7.80 -16.47
C SER A 154 19.01 8.68 -17.36
N PRO A 155 17.67 8.61 -17.25
CA PRO A 155 16.92 7.92 -16.20
C PRO A 155 16.81 6.41 -16.37
N LEU A 156 16.48 5.71 -15.29
CA LEU A 156 16.10 4.29 -15.24
C LEU A 156 14.58 4.14 -15.09
N PHE A 157 14.05 3.02 -15.51
CA PHE A 157 12.74 2.55 -15.03
C PHE A 157 12.87 2.12 -13.56
N ARG A 158 11.83 2.40 -12.79
CA ARG A 158 11.70 1.94 -11.41
C ARG A 158 10.37 1.24 -11.23
N GLU A 159 10.42 0.04 -10.72
CA GLU A 159 9.27 -0.74 -10.35
C GLU A 159 9.39 -1.23 -8.91
N SER A 160 8.27 -1.31 -8.19
CA SER A 160 8.28 -1.91 -6.87
C SER A 160 6.98 -2.64 -6.57
N GLY A 161 7.10 -3.68 -5.73
CA GLY A 161 5.99 -4.41 -5.14
C GLY A 161 6.08 -4.38 -3.63
N SER A 162 4.94 -4.20 -2.95
CA SER A 162 4.88 -4.23 -1.49
C SER A 162 3.70 -5.07 -1.00
N VAL A 163 3.91 -5.70 0.15
CA VAL A 163 2.83 -6.23 0.98
C VAL A 163 2.80 -5.45 2.27
N GLY A 164 1.63 -5.02 2.71
CA GLY A 164 1.51 -4.12 3.85
C GLY A 164 0.39 -4.48 4.80
N VAL A 165 0.55 -4.02 6.04
CA VAL A 165 -0.44 -4.14 7.11
C VAL A 165 -0.71 -2.77 7.71
N ARG A 166 -1.99 -2.44 7.93
CA ARG A 166 -2.42 -1.26 8.70
C ARG A 166 -2.38 -1.61 10.17
N LEU A 167 -1.51 -0.92 10.91
CA LEU A 167 -1.31 -1.12 12.35
C LEU A 167 -2.31 -0.29 13.16
N ALA A 168 -2.71 0.87 12.64
CA ALA A 168 -3.65 1.80 13.23
C ALA A 168 -4.32 2.62 12.11
N ALA A 169 -5.22 3.54 12.47
CA ALA A 169 -5.95 4.37 11.50
C ALA A 169 -5.04 5.08 10.48
N ASN A 170 -3.88 5.57 10.93
CA ASN A 170 -2.96 6.35 10.12
C ASN A 170 -1.62 5.66 9.83
N TRP A 171 -1.31 4.53 10.50
CA TRP A 171 -0.01 3.89 10.40
C TRP A 171 -0.06 2.57 9.65
N SER A 172 0.89 2.38 8.77
CA SER A 172 1.11 1.12 8.05
C SER A 172 2.56 0.66 8.12
N LEU A 173 2.76 -0.65 7.99
CA LEU A 173 4.07 -1.28 7.84
C LEU A 173 4.05 -2.09 6.56
N MET A 174 5.12 -2.00 5.76
CA MET A 174 5.24 -2.67 4.46
C MET A 174 6.57 -3.39 4.34
N ALA A 175 6.56 -4.57 3.74
CA ALA A 175 7.74 -5.19 3.15
C ALA A 175 7.73 -4.86 1.65
N THR A 176 8.85 -4.40 1.11
CA THR A 176 8.96 -3.88 -0.26
C THR A 176 10.15 -4.50 -0.99
N VAL A 177 9.93 -4.88 -2.23
CA VAL A 177 10.98 -5.14 -3.22
C VAL A 177 10.91 -4.05 -4.27
N GLU A 178 12.07 -3.52 -4.64
CA GLU A 178 12.20 -2.43 -5.60
C GLU A 178 13.29 -2.78 -6.61
N HIS A 179 13.04 -2.51 -7.89
CA HIS A 179 14.00 -2.75 -8.95
C HIS A 179 14.17 -1.51 -9.83
N LEU A 180 15.42 -1.22 -10.19
CA LEU A 180 15.80 -0.17 -11.12
C LEU A 180 16.55 -0.78 -12.28
N SER A 181 16.17 -0.42 -13.52
CA SER A 181 16.87 -0.85 -14.73
C SER A 181 16.62 0.12 -15.89
N ASN A 182 17.46 0.11 -16.90
CA ASN A 182 17.22 0.90 -18.11
C ASN A 182 16.43 0.13 -19.19
N GLY A 183 15.95 -1.10 -18.88
CA GLY A 183 15.20 -1.92 -19.82
C GLY A 183 15.97 -2.31 -21.09
N GLY A 184 17.29 -2.26 -21.07
CA GLY A 184 18.12 -2.54 -22.25
C GLY A 184 18.29 -1.34 -23.20
N SER A 185 17.88 -0.14 -22.77
CA SER A 185 18.02 1.09 -23.60
C SER A 185 19.47 1.58 -23.73
N CYS A 186 20.38 1.07 -22.89
CA CYS A 186 21.80 1.43 -22.88
C CYS A 186 22.68 0.19 -22.90
N ALA A 187 23.96 0.36 -23.23
CA ALA A 187 24.93 -0.73 -23.38
C ALA A 187 25.11 -1.55 -22.09
N ASP A 188 25.13 -0.87 -20.95
CA ASP A 188 25.16 -1.50 -19.62
C ASP A 188 23.78 -1.45 -18.98
N ASN A 189 23.35 -2.54 -18.33
CA ASN A 189 22.08 -2.66 -17.64
C ASN A 189 22.15 -3.75 -16.57
N ARG A 190 23.04 -3.57 -15.60
CA ARG A 190 23.17 -4.52 -14.48
C ARG A 190 21.88 -4.58 -13.66
N GLY A 191 21.17 -3.44 -13.59
CA GLY A 191 20.04 -3.25 -12.69
C GLY A 191 20.45 -3.16 -11.22
N LEU A 192 19.52 -2.74 -10.38
CA LEU A 192 19.69 -2.61 -8.93
C LEU A 192 18.41 -3.08 -8.27
N THR A 193 18.50 -4.07 -7.36
CA THR A 193 17.33 -4.60 -6.65
C THR A 193 17.49 -4.36 -5.16
N ASN A 194 16.52 -3.69 -4.55
CA ASN A 194 16.51 -3.40 -3.11
C ASN A 194 15.37 -4.15 -2.43
N ILE A 195 15.62 -4.64 -1.21
CA ILE A 195 14.60 -5.27 -0.37
C ILE A 195 14.60 -4.61 1.00
N GLY A 196 13.43 -4.22 1.48
CA GLY A 196 13.36 -3.52 2.75
C GLY A 196 11.98 -3.48 3.38
N ALA A 197 11.91 -2.68 4.43
CA ALA A 197 10.68 -2.37 5.12
C ALA A 197 10.44 -0.86 5.12
N ARG A 198 9.15 -0.47 5.04
CA ARG A 198 8.70 0.93 5.09
C ARG A 198 7.61 1.09 6.12
N VAL A 199 7.63 2.21 6.81
CA VAL A 199 6.52 2.69 7.65
C VAL A 199 5.84 3.83 6.90
N GLY A 200 4.51 3.81 6.83
CA GLY A 200 3.69 4.85 6.22
C GLY A 200 2.81 5.55 7.26
N TYR A 201 2.63 6.85 7.08
CA TYR A 201 1.67 7.66 7.82
C TYR A 201 0.71 8.33 6.84
N SER A 202 -0.58 8.00 6.93
CA SER A 202 -1.67 8.56 6.11
C SER A 202 -2.36 9.70 6.84
N PHE A 203 -2.74 10.76 6.09
CA PHE A 203 -3.40 11.96 6.61
C PHE A 203 -4.92 11.89 6.49
#